data_a85b252f9506a73aae02f311f46cc10f
#
_entry.id   a85b252f9506a73aae02f311f46cc10f
#
_cell.length_a   1.000
_cell.length_b   1.000
_cell.length_c   1.000
_cell.angle_alpha   90.00
_cell.angle_beta   90.00
_cell.angle_gamma   90.00
#
_symmetry.space_group_name_H-M   'P 1'
#
loop_
_entity.id
_entity.type
_entity.pdbx_description
1 polymer ?
#
loop_
_entity_poly.entity_id
_entity_poly.type
_entity_poly.pdbx_seq_one_letter_code
_entity_poly.pdbx_strand_id
1 'polypeptide(L)'
;MIAPVWGWLALGYAVASRLAYVLYIGIALRRQERSQHEGFGRFRRRASMLMTNDAVGFLAACLVGWGTLPGGWPRSVLVVSGTLLVIVGIGTKLWARGTLGADAYYWANFFVDTPAVTPVRAGPYRFIRNPMYTIGYLHAYGAALLAASLPGLIAALFAQAAIFAFYVLVEKPHFERYRVAAVPSGDRTSVE
;
A
#
# COMPACT_ATOMS: atom_id res chain seq x y z
N MET A 1 -22.33 5.66 -20.71
CA MET A 1 -21.23 5.53 -21.71
C MET A 1 -20.29 4.45 -21.24
N ILE A 2 -20.01 3.45 -22.09
CA ILE A 2 -18.99 2.42 -21.79
C ILE A 2 -17.63 3.10 -21.91
N ALA A 3 -16.72 2.83 -20.96
CA ALA A 3 -15.35 3.36 -21.03
C ALA A 3 -14.74 3.02 -22.41
N PRO A 4 -14.09 3.97 -23.07
CA PRO A 4 -13.46 3.71 -24.34
C PRO A 4 -12.40 2.60 -24.18
N VAL A 5 -12.10 1.86 -25.23
CA VAL A 5 -11.14 0.74 -25.22
C VAL A 5 -9.83 1.11 -24.52
N TRP A 6 -9.35 2.33 -24.72
CA TRP A 6 -8.16 2.86 -24.06
C TRP A 6 -8.25 2.91 -22.53
N GLY A 7 -9.45 3.16 -21.99
CA GLY A 7 -9.68 3.12 -20.54
C GLY A 7 -9.49 1.72 -19.95
N TRP A 8 -9.94 0.69 -20.67
CA TRP A 8 -9.73 -0.71 -20.27
C TRP A 8 -8.28 -1.17 -20.46
N LEU A 9 -7.59 -0.70 -21.48
CA LEU A 9 -6.15 -0.97 -21.65
C LEU A 9 -5.33 -0.31 -20.54
N ALA A 10 -5.66 0.94 -20.18
CA ALA A 10 -5.03 1.62 -19.06
C ALA A 10 -5.29 0.90 -17.72
N LEU A 11 -6.50 0.39 -17.49
CA LEU A 11 -6.83 -0.45 -16.34
C LEU A 11 -5.98 -1.74 -16.34
N GLY A 12 -5.89 -2.43 -17.48
CA GLY A 12 -5.06 -3.63 -17.62
C GLY A 12 -3.59 -3.37 -17.25
N TYR A 13 -3.05 -2.24 -17.72
CA TYR A 13 -1.70 -1.81 -17.36
C TYR A 13 -1.57 -1.51 -15.86
N ALA A 14 -2.52 -0.78 -15.25
CA ALA A 14 -2.52 -0.48 -13.83
C ALA A 14 -2.56 -1.76 -12.97
N VAL A 15 -3.40 -2.74 -13.35
CA VAL A 15 -3.47 -4.05 -12.68
C VAL A 15 -2.16 -4.82 -12.81
N ALA A 16 -1.59 -4.90 -14.03
CA ALA A 16 -0.32 -5.58 -14.27
C ALA A 16 0.84 -4.93 -13.51
N SER A 17 0.89 -3.60 -13.48
CA SER A 17 1.88 -2.82 -12.74
C SER A 17 1.78 -3.06 -11.24
N ARG A 18 0.57 -3.07 -10.68
CA ARG A 18 0.31 -3.40 -9.27
C ARG A 18 0.76 -4.82 -8.92
N LEU A 19 0.43 -5.80 -9.78
CA LEU A 19 0.86 -7.18 -9.58
C LEU A 19 2.38 -7.30 -9.61
N ALA A 20 3.04 -6.69 -10.61
CA ALA A 20 4.50 -6.68 -10.69
C ALA A 20 5.15 -6.11 -9.43
N TYR A 21 4.63 -4.96 -8.93
CA TYR A 21 5.06 -4.34 -7.70
C TYR A 21 4.89 -5.26 -6.48
N VAL A 22 3.69 -5.77 -6.23
CA VAL A 22 3.38 -6.56 -5.03
C VAL A 22 4.11 -7.91 -5.05
N LEU A 23 4.14 -8.59 -6.21
CA LEU A 23 4.81 -9.88 -6.35
C LEU A 23 6.33 -9.76 -6.24
N TYR A 24 6.93 -8.77 -6.93
CA TYR A 24 8.37 -8.56 -6.84
C TYR A 24 8.81 -8.31 -5.39
N ILE A 25 8.15 -7.36 -4.70
CA ILE A 25 8.49 -7.02 -3.32
C ILE A 25 8.25 -8.22 -2.41
N GLY A 26 7.11 -8.89 -2.53
CA GLY A 26 6.80 -10.06 -1.71
C GLY A 26 7.82 -11.19 -1.87
N ILE A 27 8.25 -11.48 -3.10
CA ILE A 27 9.27 -12.50 -3.37
C ILE A 27 10.64 -12.05 -2.84
N ALA A 28 11.02 -10.78 -3.08
CA ALA A 28 12.30 -10.24 -2.64
C ALA A 28 12.43 -10.26 -1.11
N LEU A 29 11.40 -9.82 -0.38
CA LEU A 29 11.39 -9.83 1.08
C LEU A 29 11.42 -11.25 1.66
N ARG A 30 10.66 -12.19 1.09
CA ARG A 30 10.72 -13.61 1.51
C ARG A 30 12.07 -14.26 1.23
N ARG A 31 12.74 -13.91 0.13
CA ARG A 31 14.10 -14.37 -0.17
C ARG A 31 15.11 -13.77 0.83
N GLN A 32 14.96 -12.50 1.16
CA GLN A 32 15.81 -11.82 2.13
C GLN A 32 15.74 -12.47 3.51
N GLU A 33 14.55 -12.85 3.99
CA GLU A 33 14.37 -13.60 5.24
C GLU A 33 15.09 -14.96 5.25
N ARG A 34 15.24 -15.60 4.09
CA ARG A 34 15.83 -16.95 3.99
C ARG A 34 17.35 -16.94 3.82
N SER A 35 17.92 -15.93 3.20
CA SER A 35 19.31 -16.00 2.70
C SER A 35 20.08 -14.69 2.65
N GLN A 36 19.55 -13.59 3.18
CA GLN A 36 20.21 -12.25 3.17
C GLN A 36 20.83 -11.87 1.81
N HIS A 37 20.11 -12.09 0.73
CA HIS A 37 20.63 -12.09 -0.63
C HIS A 37 20.91 -10.71 -1.22
N GLU A 38 20.20 -9.66 -0.76
CA GLU A 38 20.27 -8.33 -1.40
C GLU A 38 20.52 -7.24 -0.35
N GLY A 39 21.43 -6.31 -0.66
CA GLY A 39 21.61 -5.12 0.17
C GLY A 39 20.39 -4.18 0.08
N PHE A 40 19.96 -3.61 1.22
CA PHE A 40 18.81 -2.73 1.35
C PHE A 40 18.77 -1.60 0.30
N GLY A 41 19.91 -0.99 -0.02
CA GLY A 41 19.96 0.11 -1.00
C GLY A 41 19.53 -0.31 -2.42
N ARG A 42 19.92 -1.50 -2.88
CA ARG A 42 19.49 -2.04 -4.20
C ARG A 42 18.02 -2.38 -4.20
N PHE A 43 17.53 -3.04 -3.17
CA PHE A 43 16.13 -3.34 -2.98
C PHE A 43 15.28 -2.07 -2.99
N ARG A 44 15.63 -1.06 -2.16
CA ARG A 44 14.92 0.22 -2.06
C ARG A 44 14.80 0.93 -3.42
N ARG A 45 15.90 0.94 -4.23
CA ARG A 45 15.86 1.55 -5.58
C ARG A 45 14.84 0.84 -6.47
N ARG A 46 14.87 -0.48 -6.53
CA ARG A 46 13.93 -1.27 -7.35
C ARG A 46 12.49 -1.14 -6.87
N ALA A 47 12.27 -1.22 -5.57
CA ALA A 47 10.97 -1.00 -4.95
C ALA A 47 10.42 0.39 -5.31
N SER A 48 11.22 1.44 -5.19
CA SER A 48 10.82 2.80 -5.56
C SER A 48 10.43 2.92 -7.04
N MET A 49 11.19 2.31 -7.95
CA MET A 49 10.87 2.29 -9.39
C MET A 49 9.52 1.62 -9.66
N LEU A 50 9.29 0.45 -9.06
CA LEU A 50 8.02 -0.28 -9.23
C LEU A 50 6.84 0.48 -8.62
N MET A 51 7.01 1.10 -7.44
CA MET A 51 5.99 1.94 -6.81
C MET A 51 5.66 3.16 -7.67
N THR A 52 6.67 3.78 -8.29
CA THR A 52 6.46 4.92 -9.21
C THR A 52 5.72 4.49 -10.46
N ASN A 53 6.14 3.37 -11.08
CA ASN A 53 5.47 2.82 -12.26
C ASN A 53 4.00 2.46 -11.97
N ASP A 54 3.73 1.88 -10.80
CA ASP A 54 2.38 1.58 -10.35
C ASP A 54 1.52 2.85 -10.17
N ALA A 55 2.09 3.90 -9.58
CA ALA A 55 1.40 5.19 -9.45
C ALA A 55 1.09 5.81 -10.82
N VAL A 56 2.02 5.73 -11.78
CA VAL A 56 1.80 6.19 -13.17
C VAL A 56 0.68 5.38 -13.83
N GLY A 57 0.69 4.05 -13.70
CA GLY A 57 -0.35 3.17 -14.23
C GLY A 57 -1.74 3.51 -13.66
N PHE A 58 -1.82 3.73 -12.36
CA PHE A 58 -3.05 4.14 -11.70
C PHE A 58 -3.56 5.50 -12.21
N LEU A 59 -2.68 6.51 -12.30
CA LEU A 59 -3.03 7.82 -12.82
C LEU A 59 -3.48 7.74 -14.29
N ALA A 60 -2.82 6.91 -15.11
CA ALA A 60 -3.25 6.67 -16.49
C ALA A 60 -4.67 6.09 -16.55
N ALA A 61 -5.01 5.11 -15.69
CA ALA A 61 -6.36 4.56 -15.61
C ALA A 61 -7.40 5.62 -15.21
N CYS A 62 -7.05 6.54 -14.31
CA CYS A 62 -7.92 7.66 -13.94
C CYS A 62 -8.11 8.65 -15.11
N LEU A 63 -7.03 9.07 -15.77
CA LEU A 63 -7.06 10.11 -16.79
C LEU A 63 -7.66 9.63 -18.12
N VAL A 64 -7.27 8.44 -18.57
CA VAL A 64 -7.81 7.84 -19.81
C VAL A 64 -9.27 7.42 -19.63
N GLY A 65 -9.64 7.02 -18.40
CA GLY A 65 -11.03 6.71 -18.03
C GLY A 65 -11.85 7.92 -17.60
N TRP A 66 -11.42 9.15 -17.88
CA TRP A 66 -12.12 10.36 -17.44
C TRP A 66 -13.57 10.41 -17.91
N GLY A 67 -14.48 10.74 -16.97
CA GLY A 67 -15.91 10.91 -17.26
C GLY A 67 -16.68 9.62 -17.54
N THR A 68 -16.09 8.44 -17.29
CA THR A 68 -16.73 7.13 -17.56
C THR A 68 -17.51 6.57 -16.38
N LEU A 69 -17.53 7.28 -15.24
CA LEU A 69 -18.28 6.84 -14.06
C LEU A 69 -19.79 6.89 -14.33
N PRO A 70 -20.51 5.76 -14.24
CA PRO A 70 -21.95 5.73 -14.45
C PRO A 70 -22.71 6.39 -13.30
N GLY A 71 -23.99 6.76 -13.53
CA GLY A 71 -24.90 7.21 -12.47
C GLY A 71 -25.22 8.68 -12.46
N GLY A 72 -24.71 9.50 -13.40
CA GLY A 72 -25.09 10.92 -13.55
C GLY A 72 -24.82 11.78 -12.31
N TRP A 73 -23.79 11.45 -11.53
CA TRP A 73 -23.44 12.17 -10.30
C TRP A 73 -23.14 13.63 -10.55
N PRO A 74 -23.68 14.56 -9.74
CA PRO A 74 -23.34 15.97 -9.84
C PRO A 74 -21.81 16.18 -9.73
N ARG A 75 -21.23 16.96 -10.64
CA ARG A 75 -19.79 17.21 -10.67
C ARG A 75 -19.27 17.79 -9.36
N SER A 76 -20.07 18.66 -8.71
CA SER A 76 -19.76 19.23 -7.40
C SER A 76 -19.57 18.15 -6.31
N VAL A 77 -20.44 17.14 -6.28
CA VAL A 77 -20.35 16.03 -5.33
C VAL A 77 -19.06 15.25 -5.54
N LEU A 78 -18.74 14.91 -6.79
CA LEU A 78 -17.50 14.17 -7.11
C LEU A 78 -16.24 14.98 -6.76
N VAL A 79 -16.24 16.28 -7.02
CA VAL A 79 -15.10 17.17 -6.70
C VAL A 79 -14.94 17.30 -5.19
N VAL A 80 -16.01 17.61 -4.45
CA VAL A 80 -15.92 17.78 -3.00
C VAL A 80 -15.52 16.49 -2.31
N SER A 81 -16.21 15.38 -2.58
CA SER A 81 -15.90 14.08 -1.96
C SER A 81 -14.51 13.59 -2.38
N GLY A 82 -14.17 13.69 -3.67
CA GLY A 82 -12.86 13.29 -4.18
C GLY A 82 -11.72 14.07 -3.51
N THR A 83 -11.86 15.41 -3.40
CA THR A 83 -10.86 16.26 -2.74
C THR A 83 -10.69 15.90 -1.26
N LEU A 84 -11.79 15.71 -0.53
CA LEU A 84 -11.74 15.30 0.87
C LEU A 84 -11.02 13.95 1.04
N LEU A 85 -11.33 12.96 0.21
CA LEU A 85 -10.68 11.66 0.25
C LEU A 85 -9.19 11.73 -0.08
N VAL A 86 -8.79 12.57 -1.05
CA VAL A 86 -7.37 12.81 -1.37
C VAL A 86 -6.64 13.42 -0.18
N ILE A 87 -7.19 14.48 0.41
CA ILE A 87 -6.57 15.18 1.55
C ILE A 87 -6.41 14.22 2.74
N VAL A 88 -7.47 13.50 3.12
CA VAL A 88 -7.45 12.56 4.25
C VAL A 88 -6.48 11.41 3.97
N GLY A 89 -6.51 10.84 2.78
CA GLY A 89 -5.65 9.72 2.42
C GLY A 89 -4.17 10.09 2.36
N ILE A 90 -3.82 11.19 1.69
CA ILE A 90 -2.43 11.67 1.64
C ILE A 90 -1.96 12.13 3.02
N GLY A 91 -2.76 12.90 3.74
CA GLY A 91 -2.44 13.35 5.10
C GLY A 91 -2.14 12.17 6.03
N THR A 92 -2.96 11.10 5.98
CA THR A 92 -2.72 9.88 6.75
C THR A 92 -1.41 9.19 6.34
N LYS A 93 -1.11 9.09 5.04
CA LYS A 93 0.16 8.49 4.57
C LYS A 93 1.38 9.29 5.01
N LEU A 94 1.33 10.61 4.90
CA LEU A 94 2.43 11.47 5.33
C LEU A 94 2.65 11.38 6.85
N TRP A 95 1.58 11.40 7.63
CA TRP A 95 1.64 11.21 9.07
C TRP A 95 2.21 9.84 9.46
N ALA A 96 1.71 8.77 8.84
CA ALA A 96 2.20 7.41 9.06
C ALA A 96 3.68 7.26 8.69
N ARG A 97 4.09 7.80 7.53
CA ARG A 97 5.49 7.80 7.09
C ARG A 97 6.40 8.58 8.05
N GLY A 98 5.96 9.76 8.51
CA GLY A 98 6.70 10.56 9.50
C GLY A 98 6.87 9.83 10.83
N THR A 99 5.88 9.03 11.24
CA THR A 99 5.94 8.23 12.46
C THR A 99 6.87 7.03 12.35
N LEU A 100 6.88 6.33 11.20
CA LEU A 100 7.71 5.14 10.99
C LEU A 100 9.16 5.44 10.64
N GLY A 101 9.41 6.58 10.02
CA GLY A 101 10.68 6.89 9.38
C GLY A 101 10.77 6.43 7.91
N ALA A 102 11.70 7.04 7.17
CA ALA A 102 11.79 6.85 5.73
C ALA A 102 12.18 5.42 5.31
N ASP A 103 13.04 4.76 6.07
CA ASP A 103 13.54 3.43 5.74
C ASP A 103 12.54 2.33 6.10
N ALA A 104 11.79 2.48 7.20
CA ALA A 104 10.71 1.58 7.55
C ALA A 104 9.58 1.57 6.51
N TYR A 105 9.35 2.69 5.81
CA TYR A 105 8.44 2.78 4.67
C TYR A 105 8.82 1.82 3.51
N TYR A 106 10.11 1.50 3.38
CA TYR A 106 10.67 0.56 2.39
C TYR A 106 11.04 -0.80 3.00
N TRP A 107 10.34 -1.23 4.06
CA TRP A 107 10.55 -2.55 4.69
C TRP A 107 11.99 -2.80 5.17
N ALA A 108 12.70 -1.78 5.66
CA ALA A 108 14.07 -1.93 6.18
C ALA A 108 14.20 -3.02 7.25
N ASN A 109 13.11 -3.29 8.00
CA ASN A 109 13.06 -4.32 9.05
C ASN A 109 13.35 -5.74 8.55
N PHE A 110 13.18 -6.00 7.25
CA PHE A 110 13.52 -7.29 6.64
C PHE A 110 15.02 -7.44 6.33
N PHE A 111 15.79 -6.36 6.51
CA PHE A 111 17.22 -6.28 6.18
C PHE A 111 18.11 -6.13 7.41
N VAL A 112 17.58 -6.30 8.61
CA VAL A 112 18.32 -6.27 9.87
C VAL A 112 18.23 -7.62 10.57
N ASP A 113 19.36 -8.07 11.19
CA ASP A 113 19.46 -9.40 11.81
C ASP A 113 18.57 -9.56 13.04
N THR A 114 18.36 -8.48 13.77
CA THR A 114 17.49 -8.42 14.95
C THR A 114 16.56 -7.23 14.83
N PRO A 115 15.43 -7.36 14.13
CA PRO A 115 14.46 -6.28 14.09
C PRO A 115 13.96 -6.01 15.52
N ALA A 116 14.18 -4.81 16.03
CA ALA A 116 13.52 -4.35 17.23
C ALA A 116 12.02 -4.20 16.91
N VAL A 117 11.27 -5.27 17.03
CA VAL A 117 9.84 -5.33 16.70
C VAL A 117 9.03 -4.83 17.88
N THR A 118 9.27 -3.59 18.28
CA THR A 118 8.32 -2.88 19.11
C THR A 118 7.23 -2.35 18.16
N PRO A 119 5.98 -2.83 18.28
CA PRO A 119 4.90 -2.27 17.46
C PRO A 119 4.83 -0.77 17.67
N VAL A 120 4.96 0.00 16.59
CA VAL A 120 4.82 1.45 16.66
C VAL A 120 3.39 1.75 17.10
N ARG A 121 3.25 2.34 18.30
CA ARG A 121 1.97 2.77 18.88
C ARG A 121 1.86 4.30 18.96
N ALA A 122 2.60 5.00 18.09
CA ALA A 122 2.60 6.46 18.00
C ALA A 122 1.86 6.93 16.73
N GLY A 123 1.53 8.22 16.68
CA GLY A 123 0.86 8.80 15.54
C GLY A 123 -0.44 8.08 15.16
N PRO A 124 -0.71 7.84 13.87
CA PRO A 124 -1.93 7.17 13.41
C PRO A 124 -2.00 5.69 13.81
N TYR A 125 -0.86 5.04 14.12
CA TYR A 125 -0.78 3.65 14.59
C TYR A 125 -1.35 3.45 15.98
N ARG A 126 -1.59 4.52 16.73
CA ARG A 126 -2.30 4.48 18.01
C ARG A 126 -3.78 4.10 17.84
N PHE A 127 -4.37 4.52 16.73
CA PHE A 127 -5.81 4.40 16.48
C PHE A 127 -6.13 3.29 15.48
N ILE A 128 -5.25 3.06 14.51
CA ILE A 128 -5.47 2.17 13.37
C ILE A 128 -4.25 1.27 13.18
N ARG A 129 -4.49 -0.03 13.05
CA ARG A 129 -3.41 -1.03 12.92
C ARG A 129 -2.56 -0.83 11.66
N ASN A 130 -3.18 -0.48 10.53
CA ASN A 130 -2.53 -0.27 9.24
C ASN A 130 -3.06 1.00 8.56
N PRO A 131 -2.74 2.20 9.08
CA PRO A 131 -3.31 3.45 8.56
C PRO A 131 -2.95 3.69 7.09
N MET A 132 -1.77 3.24 6.64
CA MET A 132 -1.33 3.40 5.25
C MET A 132 -2.14 2.56 4.25
N TYR A 133 -2.59 1.36 4.65
CA TYR A 133 -3.32 0.42 3.79
C TYR A 133 -4.84 0.57 3.89
N THR A 134 -5.33 1.26 4.92
CA THR A 134 -6.74 1.58 5.15
C THR A 134 -7.05 3.01 4.74
N ILE A 135 -7.06 3.94 5.68
CA ILE A 135 -7.39 5.36 5.44
C ILE A 135 -6.45 5.99 4.40
N GLY A 136 -5.17 5.62 4.43
CA GLY A 136 -4.21 6.09 3.44
C GLY A 136 -4.60 5.79 1.99
N TYR A 137 -5.39 4.73 1.72
CA TYR A 137 -5.85 4.39 0.38
C TYR A 137 -7.00 5.28 -0.14
N LEU A 138 -7.66 6.04 0.73
CA LEU A 138 -8.72 6.97 0.33
C LEU A 138 -8.29 7.95 -0.76
N HIS A 139 -7.00 8.31 -0.82
CA HIS A 139 -6.49 9.19 -1.89
C HIS A 139 -6.66 8.60 -3.29
N ALA A 140 -6.57 7.26 -3.44
CA ALA A 140 -6.76 6.62 -4.74
C ALA A 140 -8.24 6.68 -5.17
N TYR A 141 -9.15 6.39 -4.26
CA TYR A 141 -10.59 6.55 -4.53
C TYR A 141 -10.92 8.01 -4.82
N GLY A 142 -10.36 8.95 -4.04
CA GLY A 142 -10.53 10.38 -4.27
C GLY A 142 -10.06 10.83 -5.65
N ALA A 143 -8.89 10.39 -6.09
CA ALA A 143 -8.37 10.69 -7.42
C ALA A 143 -9.27 10.12 -8.54
N ALA A 144 -9.76 8.89 -8.37
CA ALA A 144 -10.69 8.27 -9.31
C ALA A 144 -12.04 9.02 -9.38
N LEU A 145 -12.56 9.51 -8.24
CA LEU A 145 -13.78 10.34 -8.18
C LEU A 145 -13.55 11.72 -8.83
N LEU A 146 -12.42 12.36 -8.59
CA LEU A 146 -12.05 13.62 -9.25
C LEU A 146 -12.03 13.49 -10.77
N ALA A 147 -11.54 12.35 -11.26
CA ALA A 147 -11.57 12.03 -12.68
C ALA A 147 -12.94 11.49 -13.15
N ALA A 148 -13.89 11.24 -12.27
CA ALA A 148 -15.12 10.49 -12.57
C ALA A 148 -14.83 9.23 -13.38
N SER A 149 -13.79 8.46 -12.99
CA SER A 149 -13.23 7.35 -13.77
C SER A 149 -13.66 5.99 -13.19
N LEU A 150 -14.41 5.21 -13.95
CA LEU A 150 -14.72 3.83 -13.61
C LEU A 150 -13.46 2.94 -13.61
N PRO A 151 -12.57 2.98 -14.64
CA PRO A 151 -11.30 2.25 -14.60
C PRO A 151 -10.44 2.64 -13.39
N GLY A 152 -10.40 3.93 -13.04
CA GLY A 152 -9.68 4.41 -11.85
C GLY A 152 -10.21 3.83 -10.54
N LEU A 153 -11.53 3.76 -10.36
CA LEU A 153 -12.14 3.13 -9.18
C LEU A 153 -11.85 1.64 -9.09
N ILE A 154 -11.93 0.92 -10.20
CA ILE A 154 -11.59 -0.52 -10.25
C ILE A 154 -10.12 -0.71 -9.92
N ALA A 155 -9.23 0.11 -10.49
CA ALA A 155 -7.80 0.08 -10.19
C ALA A 155 -7.51 0.36 -8.71
N ALA A 156 -8.19 1.35 -8.09
CA ALA A 156 -8.05 1.66 -6.67
C ALA A 156 -8.46 0.48 -5.78
N LEU A 157 -9.61 -0.13 -6.07
CA LEU A 157 -10.11 -1.29 -5.34
C LEU A 157 -9.17 -2.48 -5.45
N PHE A 158 -8.72 -2.79 -6.67
CA PHE A 158 -7.74 -3.86 -6.92
C PHE A 158 -6.42 -3.59 -6.19
N ALA A 159 -5.91 -2.36 -6.27
CA ALA A 159 -4.67 -1.99 -5.64
C ALA A 159 -4.74 -2.11 -4.10
N GLN A 160 -5.86 -1.73 -3.49
CA GLN A 160 -6.07 -1.90 -2.06
C GLN A 160 -6.17 -3.38 -1.67
N ALA A 161 -6.92 -4.19 -2.42
CA ALA A 161 -7.02 -5.63 -2.17
C ALA A 161 -5.63 -6.31 -2.27
N ALA A 162 -4.84 -5.97 -3.30
CA ALA A 162 -3.50 -6.52 -3.51
C ALA A 162 -2.54 -6.17 -2.38
N ILE A 163 -2.57 -4.93 -1.85
CA ILE A 163 -1.69 -4.56 -0.74
C ILE A 163 -2.14 -5.18 0.58
N PHE A 164 -3.44 -5.41 0.79
CA PHE A 164 -3.91 -6.18 1.94
C PHE A 164 -3.48 -7.64 1.87
N ALA A 165 -3.57 -8.27 0.69
CA ALA A 165 -3.06 -9.62 0.48
C ALA A 165 -1.55 -9.69 0.77
N PHE A 166 -0.77 -8.73 0.29
CA PHE A 166 0.65 -8.60 0.59
C PHE A 166 0.90 -8.49 2.11
N TYR A 167 0.17 -7.61 2.80
CA TYR A 167 0.27 -7.48 4.25
C TYR A 167 0.03 -8.82 4.96
N VAL A 168 -1.06 -9.51 4.65
CA VAL A 168 -1.43 -10.77 5.31
C VAL A 168 -0.42 -11.88 5.01
N LEU A 169 0.07 -11.94 3.77
CA LEU A 169 0.93 -13.04 3.33
C LEU A 169 2.41 -12.81 3.61
N VAL A 170 2.88 -11.56 3.68
CA VAL A 170 4.30 -11.24 3.77
C VAL A 170 4.64 -10.51 5.07
N GLU A 171 4.02 -9.35 5.33
CA GLU A 171 4.40 -8.51 6.46
C GLU A 171 3.95 -9.10 7.80
N LYS A 172 2.69 -9.49 7.91
CA LYS A 172 2.13 -10.01 9.17
C LYS A 172 2.89 -11.21 9.70
N PRO A 173 3.22 -12.27 8.90
CA PRO A 173 4.00 -13.40 9.38
C PRO A 173 5.42 -13.03 9.81
N HIS A 174 6.04 -12.04 9.16
CA HIS A 174 7.36 -11.54 9.55
C HIS A 174 7.30 -10.92 10.95
N PHE A 175 6.42 -9.97 11.19
CA PHE A 175 6.30 -9.32 12.49
C PHE A 175 5.85 -10.26 13.61
N GLU A 176 5.03 -11.27 13.33
CA GLU A 176 4.60 -12.25 14.33
C GLU A 176 5.76 -13.13 14.78
N ARG A 177 6.64 -13.58 13.87
CA ARG A 177 7.82 -14.38 14.21
C ARG A 177 8.76 -13.67 15.17
N TYR A 178 9.07 -12.41 14.90
CA TYR A 178 9.98 -11.63 15.75
C TYR A 178 9.36 -11.23 17.08
N ARG A 179 8.04 -11.07 17.14
CA ARG A 179 7.33 -10.79 18.40
C ARG A 179 7.38 -11.98 19.36
N VAL A 180 7.31 -13.18 18.84
CA VAL A 180 7.43 -14.41 19.65
C VAL A 180 8.87 -14.60 20.14
N ALA A 181 9.87 -14.28 19.31
CA ALA A 181 11.28 -14.38 19.68
C ALA A 181 11.73 -13.36 20.72
N ALA A 182 11.02 -12.22 20.84
CA ALA A 182 11.34 -11.15 21.79
C ALA A 182 10.76 -11.38 23.20
N VAL A 183 9.94 -12.42 23.43
CA VAL A 183 9.44 -12.81 24.76
C VAL A 183 10.51 -13.66 25.45
N PRO A 184 11.16 -13.20 26.55
CA PRO A 184 12.14 -14.00 27.25
C PRO A 184 11.50 -15.32 27.72
N SER A 185 12.22 -16.45 27.53
CA SER A 185 11.78 -17.79 27.92
C SER A 185 11.68 -18.01 29.45
N GLY A 186 11.80 -16.97 30.25
CA GLY A 186 11.80 -17.00 31.72
C GLY A 186 10.44 -17.01 32.41
N ASP A 187 9.33 -16.82 31.66
CA ASP A 187 8.00 -16.70 32.31
C ASP A 187 7.07 -17.91 32.08
N ARG A 188 7.65 -19.08 31.72
CA ARG A 188 6.86 -20.32 31.55
C ARG A 188 6.84 -21.24 32.77
N THR A 189 7.41 -20.84 33.90
CA THR A 189 7.55 -21.73 35.08
C THR A 189 6.76 -21.27 36.30
N SER A 190 5.76 -20.43 36.19
CA SER A 190 4.93 -20.01 37.33
C SER A 190 3.43 -20.16 37.09
N VAL A 191 3.00 -21.30 36.55
CA VAL A 191 1.61 -21.77 36.68
C VAL A 191 1.65 -23.29 36.85
N GLU A 192 1.91 -23.76 38.05
CA GLU A 192 1.42 -25.01 38.63
C GLU A 192 0.50 -24.63 39.80
#